data_2ddc5c20f6672792d40378fc05fb14f2
#
_entry.id   2ddc5c20f6672792d40378fc05fb14f2
#
_cell.length_a   1.000
_cell.length_b   1.000
_cell.length_c   1.000
_cell.angle_alpha   90.00
_cell.angle_beta   90.00
_cell.angle_gamma   90.00
#
_symmetry.space_group_name_H-M   'P 1'
#
loop_
_entity.id
_entity.type
_entity.pdbx_description
1 polymer ?
#
loop_
_entity_poly.entity_id
_entity_poly.type
_entity_poly.pdbx_seq_one_letter_code
_entity_poly.pdbx_strand_id
1 'polypeptide(L)'
;TPNGEAGYVFASDIHPITNQDVTVTVVTDSDTHQLGSNDEYKTENEKVYTDNGMYIFNMEKNNRLTDIYGVDVEVIDKTPPVIDLLGKNELIFYENTAMGETYSKDYLTKPNVAFKAYDEFAKGTDLNDRVIIKDWGGFNPDDITQNVFDSSIPYTITYEVSDNAHNTTEVKRSVRLVGMYDTVALVNGKLPDYAGRSEVEGDEIAISLKNFSDTSTAY
;
A
#
# COMPACT_ATOMS: atom_id res chain seq x y z
N THR A 1 -19.53 7.22 35.99
CA THR A 1 -19.92 8.46 36.70
C THR A 1 -20.28 8.12 38.14
N PRO A 2 -19.98 8.95 39.17
CA PRO A 2 -20.17 8.61 40.58
C PRO A 2 -21.62 8.38 41.01
N ASN A 3 -22.60 8.51 40.16
CA ASN A 3 -24.01 8.47 40.48
C ASN A 3 -24.82 7.42 39.69
N GLY A 4 -24.20 6.37 39.17
CA GLY A 4 -24.93 5.29 38.45
C GLY A 4 -25.54 5.73 37.11
N GLU A 5 -25.07 6.81 36.51
CA GLU A 5 -25.46 7.20 35.16
C GLU A 5 -24.64 6.41 34.13
N ALA A 6 -25.31 5.92 33.09
CA ALA A 6 -24.62 5.25 31.97
C ALA A 6 -23.56 6.18 31.34
N GLY A 7 -22.32 5.74 31.33
CA GLY A 7 -21.21 6.46 30.69
C GLY A 7 -20.81 5.81 29.39
N TYR A 8 -20.47 6.62 28.40
CA TYR A 8 -19.89 6.16 27.12
C TYR A 8 -18.52 6.78 26.95
N VAL A 9 -17.55 5.97 26.53
CA VAL A 9 -16.21 6.43 26.19
C VAL A 9 -15.88 5.91 24.79
N PHE A 10 -15.40 6.79 23.94
CA PHE A 10 -14.87 6.42 22.63
C PHE A 10 -13.35 6.23 22.75
N ALA A 11 -12.85 5.07 22.37
CA ALA A 11 -11.42 4.77 22.46
C ALA A 11 -10.59 5.66 21.54
N SER A 12 -11.17 6.15 20.43
CA SER A 12 -10.56 7.13 19.54
C SER A 12 -10.13 8.43 20.21
N ASP A 13 -10.78 8.79 21.35
CA ASP A 13 -10.46 10.02 22.09
C ASP A 13 -9.20 9.87 22.95
N ILE A 14 -8.78 8.64 23.24
CA ILE A 14 -7.73 8.33 24.21
C ILE A 14 -6.65 7.38 23.69
N HIS A 15 -6.84 6.80 22.51
CA HIS A 15 -5.92 5.82 21.93
C HIS A 15 -5.59 6.16 20.48
N PRO A 16 -4.30 6.12 20.07
CA PRO A 16 -3.93 6.30 18.67
C PRO A 16 -4.42 5.12 17.83
N ILE A 17 -4.57 5.34 16.52
CA ILE A 17 -4.87 4.27 15.56
C ILE A 17 -3.77 3.21 15.63
N THR A 18 -4.17 1.94 15.64
CA THR A 18 -3.27 0.81 15.85
C THR A 18 -3.71 -0.42 15.06
N ASN A 19 -2.76 -1.24 14.63
CA ASN A 19 -3.01 -2.56 14.05
C ASN A 19 -3.02 -3.69 15.09
N GLN A 20 -2.89 -3.34 16.37
CA GLN A 20 -2.90 -4.28 17.49
C GLN A 20 -4.29 -4.39 18.10
N ASP A 21 -4.51 -5.49 18.82
CA ASP A 21 -5.70 -5.65 19.64
C ASP A 21 -5.70 -4.61 20.77
N VAL A 22 -6.88 -4.10 21.09
CA VAL A 22 -7.07 -3.10 22.15
C VAL A 22 -7.75 -3.75 23.34
N THR A 23 -7.12 -3.66 24.52
CA THR A 23 -7.73 -4.12 25.76
C THR A 23 -8.31 -2.94 26.53
N VAL A 24 -9.58 -3.02 26.83
CA VAL A 24 -10.29 -2.06 27.68
C VAL A 24 -10.55 -2.70 29.03
N THR A 25 -10.16 -2.03 30.11
CA THR A 25 -10.36 -2.47 31.48
C THR A 25 -11.20 -1.44 32.23
N VAL A 26 -12.27 -1.88 32.84
CA VAL A 26 -13.05 -1.05 33.77
C VAL A 26 -12.41 -1.13 35.15
N VAL A 27 -11.91 0.00 35.63
CA VAL A 27 -11.31 0.09 36.96
C VAL A 27 -12.42 0.34 38.00
N THR A 28 -12.56 -0.60 38.93
CA THR A 28 -13.59 -0.58 39.96
C THR A 28 -13.00 -0.76 41.35
N ASP A 29 -13.84 -0.64 42.37
CA ASP A 29 -13.49 -1.12 43.74
C ASP A 29 -13.43 -2.66 43.76
N SER A 30 -12.90 -3.22 44.85
CA SER A 30 -12.71 -4.68 45.02
C SER A 30 -14.00 -5.51 45.04
N ASP A 31 -15.13 -4.88 45.25
CA ASP A 31 -16.41 -5.55 45.43
C ASP A 31 -17.33 -5.43 44.23
N THR A 32 -16.87 -4.76 43.16
CA THR A 32 -17.61 -4.56 41.91
C THR A 32 -17.01 -5.39 40.80
N HIS A 33 -17.80 -6.20 40.13
CA HIS A 33 -17.38 -7.15 39.11
C HIS A 33 -18.22 -7.02 37.84
N GLN A 34 -17.67 -7.43 36.70
CA GLN A 34 -18.43 -7.58 35.48
C GLN A 34 -19.35 -8.81 35.60
N LEU A 35 -20.65 -8.63 35.26
CA LEU A 35 -21.60 -9.74 35.15
C LEU A 35 -21.31 -10.55 33.87
N GLY A 36 -21.11 -11.85 34.01
CA GLY A 36 -20.93 -12.78 32.90
C GLY A 36 -22.26 -13.12 32.20
N SER A 37 -22.17 -13.74 31.02
CA SER A 37 -23.35 -14.13 30.23
C SER A 37 -24.24 -15.22 30.86
N ASN A 38 -23.76 -15.90 31.92
CA ASN A 38 -24.46 -16.99 32.61
C ASN A 38 -24.60 -16.71 34.11
N ASP A 39 -24.75 -15.45 34.53
CA ASP A 39 -24.75 -15.02 35.91
C ASP A 39 -23.49 -15.44 36.69
N GLU A 40 -22.41 -15.79 35.99
CA GLU A 40 -21.11 -16.05 36.60
C GLU A 40 -20.30 -14.74 36.64
N TYR A 41 -19.70 -14.47 37.83
CA TYR A 41 -18.80 -13.34 37.96
C TYR A 41 -17.54 -13.55 37.14
N LYS A 42 -17.21 -12.58 36.31
CA LYS A 42 -15.87 -12.53 35.67
C LYS A 42 -14.88 -11.97 36.67
N THR A 43 -13.76 -12.65 36.79
CA THR A 43 -12.62 -12.18 37.61
C THR A 43 -11.92 -10.96 37.04
N GLU A 44 -12.10 -10.71 35.74
CA GLU A 44 -11.45 -9.64 35.01
C GLU A 44 -12.49 -8.71 34.41
N ASN A 45 -12.42 -7.43 34.79
CA ASN A 45 -13.30 -6.37 34.28
C ASN A 45 -12.72 -5.84 32.95
N GLU A 46 -12.41 -6.74 32.02
CA GLU A 46 -11.77 -6.37 30.76
C GLU A 46 -12.44 -6.99 29.53
N LYS A 47 -12.22 -6.35 28.40
CA LYS A 47 -12.59 -6.84 27.09
C LYS A 47 -11.45 -6.58 26.13
N VAL A 48 -10.99 -7.62 25.44
CA VAL A 48 -10.08 -7.52 24.31
C VAL A 48 -10.89 -7.32 23.03
N TYR A 49 -10.58 -6.27 22.30
CA TYR A 49 -11.12 -5.99 20.98
C TYR A 49 -10.10 -6.40 19.94
N THR A 50 -10.48 -7.31 19.06
CA THR A 50 -9.71 -7.72 17.89
C THR A 50 -10.09 -6.92 16.65
N ASP A 51 -11.26 -6.29 16.69
CA ASP A 51 -11.85 -5.47 15.65
C ASP A 51 -12.60 -4.31 16.30
N ASN A 52 -12.90 -3.28 15.49
CA ASN A 52 -13.69 -2.14 15.95
C ASN A 52 -15.11 -2.56 16.34
N GLY A 53 -15.67 -1.93 17.33
CA GLY A 53 -17.02 -2.18 17.78
C GLY A 53 -17.30 -1.78 19.21
N MET A 54 -18.56 -1.94 19.59
CA MET A 54 -19.07 -1.59 20.91
C MET A 54 -19.17 -2.81 21.83
N TYR A 55 -18.83 -2.63 23.08
CA TYR A 55 -19.09 -3.59 24.16
C TYR A 55 -19.69 -2.90 25.38
N ILE A 56 -20.64 -3.57 26.03
CA ILE A 56 -21.31 -3.08 27.23
C ILE A 56 -20.83 -3.88 28.43
N PHE A 57 -20.21 -3.20 29.39
CA PHE A 57 -19.84 -3.74 30.65
C PHE A 57 -21.03 -3.54 31.65
N ASN A 58 -21.66 -4.64 32.05
CA ASN A 58 -22.65 -4.62 33.10
C ASN A 58 -21.93 -4.91 34.42
N MET A 59 -21.88 -3.93 35.28
CA MET A 59 -21.17 -4.01 36.57
C MET A 59 -22.13 -4.35 37.69
N GLU A 60 -21.73 -5.27 38.56
CA GLU A 60 -22.54 -5.75 39.67
C GLU A 60 -21.78 -5.64 40.98
N LYS A 61 -22.51 -5.27 42.04
CA LYS A 61 -22.04 -5.27 43.41
C LYS A 61 -23.14 -5.81 44.31
N ASN A 62 -22.83 -6.80 45.18
CA ASN A 62 -23.77 -7.43 46.08
C ASN A 62 -25.04 -7.96 45.37
N ASN A 63 -24.88 -8.66 44.27
CA ASN A 63 -25.94 -9.21 43.41
C ASN A 63 -26.95 -8.15 42.94
N ARG A 64 -26.48 -6.93 42.68
CA ARG A 64 -27.27 -5.85 42.11
C ARG A 64 -26.46 -5.14 41.00
N LEU A 65 -27.09 -4.97 39.87
CA LEU A 65 -26.54 -4.14 38.79
C LEU A 65 -26.33 -2.72 39.34
N THR A 66 -25.09 -2.25 39.34
CA THR A 66 -24.74 -0.93 39.86
C THR A 66 -24.53 0.06 38.76
N ASP A 67 -23.82 -0.34 37.69
CA ASP A 67 -23.40 0.54 36.62
C ASP A 67 -23.40 -0.20 35.26
N ILE A 68 -23.57 0.57 34.17
CA ILE A 68 -23.47 0.10 32.81
C ILE A 68 -22.50 1.04 32.07
N TYR A 69 -21.45 0.48 31.51
CA TYR A 69 -20.46 1.24 30.70
C TYR A 69 -20.48 0.72 29.29
N GLY A 70 -20.79 1.59 28.31
CA GLY A 70 -20.59 1.33 26.90
C GLY A 70 -19.23 1.86 26.45
N VAL A 71 -18.45 1.02 25.80
CA VAL A 71 -17.18 1.42 25.20
C VAL A 71 -17.20 1.05 23.73
N ASP A 72 -17.03 2.04 22.88
CA ASP A 72 -16.90 1.88 21.43
C ASP A 72 -15.44 2.07 21.03
N VAL A 73 -14.89 1.08 20.35
CA VAL A 73 -13.50 1.10 19.84
C VAL A 73 -13.55 1.29 18.35
N GLU A 74 -12.94 2.36 17.84
CA GLU A 74 -12.88 2.73 16.42
C GLU A 74 -11.43 2.97 15.93
N VAL A 75 -10.44 2.49 16.70
CA VAL A 75 -9.03 2.79 16.47
C VAL A 75 -8.24 1.62 15.90
N ILE A 76 -8.86 0.45 15.74
CA ILE A 76 -8.20 -0.74 15.22
C ILE A 76 -8.24 -0.71 13.70
N ASP A 77 -7.07 -0.60 13.10
CA ASP A 77 -6.89 -0.66 11.67
C ASP A 77 -5.87 -1.73 11.32
N LYS A 78 -6.34 -2.83 10.75
CA LYS A 78 -5.53 -3.96 10.29
C LYS A 78 -5.45 -4.03 8.76
N THR A 79 -5.98 -3.03 8.07
CA THR A 79 -6.01 -2.96 6.61
C THR A 79 -4.74 -2.29 6.11
N PRO A 80 -3.91 -2.97 5.30
CA PRO A 80 -2.74 -2.34 4.72
C PRO A 80 -3.14 -1.23 3.72
N PRO A 81 -2.34 -0.17 3.63
CA PRO A 81 -2.54 0.87 2.63
C PRO A 81 -2.34 0.35 1.21
N VAL A 82 -2.82 1.08 0.21
CA VAL A 82 -2.74 0.74 -1.20
C VAL A 82 -1.74 1.63 -1.92
N ILE A 83 -0.92 1.04 -2.80
CA ILE A 83 -0.12 1.76 -3.80
C ILE A 83 -0.59 1.32 -5.18
N ASP A 84 -1.14 2.25 -5.95
CA ASP A 84 -1.49 2.07 -7.36
C ASP A 84 -0.38 2.65 -8.23
N LEU A 85 0.35 1.80 -8.95
CA LEU A 85 1.33 2.25 -9.93
C LEU A 85 0.60 2.83 -11.15
N LEU A 86 0.91 4.07 -11.51
CA LEU A 86 0.32 4.74 -12.66
C LEU A 86 1.11 4.44 -13.93
N GLY A 87 0.39 4.29 -15.03
CA GLY A 87 0.98 3.93 -16.32
C GLY A 87 1.33 2.45 -16.44
N LYS A 88 2.45 2.15 -17.08
CA LYS A 88 2.89 0.77 -17.32
C LYS A 88 3.64 0.20 -16.12
N ASN A 89 3.46 -1.09 -15.86
CA ASN A 89 4.22 -1.80 -14.81
C ASN A 89 5.70 -1.95 -15.19
N GLU A 90 6.00 -1.98 -16.49
CA GLU A 90 7.37 -1.91 -17.01
C GLU A 90 7.56 -0.60 -17.75
N LEU A 91 8.54 0.21 -17.32
CA LEU A 91 8.98 1.41 -18.03
C LEU A 91 10.20 1.08 -18.88
N ILE A 92 10.21 1.57 -20.11
CA ILE A 92 11.29 1.33 -21.06
C ILE A 92 11.89 2.67 -21.47
N PHE A 93 13.18 2.83 -21.23
CA PHE A 93 13.94 4.00 -21.64
C PHE A 93 15.05 3.59 -22.60
N TYR A 94 15.30 4.44 -23.58
CA TYR A 94 16.27 4.20 -24.64
C TYR A 94 17.48 5.11 -24.48
N GLU A 95 18.68 4.56 -24.69
CA GLU A 95 19.91 5.34 -24.74
C GLU A 95 19.85 6.38 -25.90
N ASN A 96 19.28 5.96 -27.03
CA ASN A 96 18.99 6.86 -28.13
C ASN A 96 17.59 7.48 -27.98
N THR A 97 17.53 8.73 -27.53
CA THR A 97 16.29 9.46 -27.27
C THR A 97 15.40 9.68 -28.51
N ALA A 98 15.94 9.53 -29.72
CA ALA A 98 15.14 9.57 -30.94
C ALA A 98 14.21 8.36 -31.11
N MET A 99 14.40 7.30 -30.30
CA MET A 99 13.69 6.03 -30.43
C MET A 99 12.57 5.85 -29.42
N GLY A 100 12.46 6.70 -28.38
CA GLY A 100 11.47 6.54 -27.35
C GLY A 100 11.41 7.72 -26.39
N GLU A 101 10.72 7.56 -25.29
CA GLU A 101 10.58 8.59 -24.28
C GLU A 101 11.91 8.90 -23.61
N THR A 102 12.17 10.18 -23.40
CA THR A 102 13.31 10.62 -22.60
C THR A 102 13.08 10.26 -21.15
N TYR A 103 14.11 9.71 -20.50
CA TYR A 103 14.04 9.43 -19.07
C TYR A 103 13.73 10.70 -18.27
N SER A 104 12.80 10.54 -17.33
CA SER A 104 12.55 11.50 -16.26
C SER A 104 12.39 10.77 -14.95
N LYS A 105 13.09 11.21 -13.93
CA LYS A 105 12.96 10.67 -12.56
C LYS A 105 11.52 10.79 -12.03
N ASP A 106 10.76 11.77 -12.53
CA ASP A 106 9.34 11.97 -12.16
C ASP A 106 8.48 10.73 -12.46
N TYR A 107 8.80 9.96 -13.52
CA TYR A 107 8.10 8.72 -13.85
C TYR A 107 8.25 7.62 -12.79
N LEU A 108 9.23 7.79 -11.89
CA LEU A 108 9.51 6.83 -10.83
C LEU A 108 9.21 7.37 -9.42
N THR A 109 9.23 8.69 -9.22
CA THR A 109 9.23 9.25 -7.87
C THR A 109 8.07 10.19 -7.57
N LYS A 110 7.44 10.74 -8.62
CA LYS A 110 6.47 11.82 -8.42
C LYS A 110 5.07 11.29 -8.17
N PRO A 111 4.43 11.67 -7.05
CA PRO A 111 3.02 11.38 -6.81
C PRO A 111 2.13 11.87 -7.96
N ASN A 112 1.07 11.11 -8.26
CA ASN A 112 0.13 11.36 -9.37
C ASN A 112 0.75 11.30 -10.78
N VAL A 113 2.02 10.91 -10.90
CA VAL A 113 2.72 10.60 -12.17
C VAL A 113 3.18 9.14 -12.13
N ALA A 114 3.93 8.77 -11.10
CA ALA A 114 4.47 7.43 -10.92
C ALA A 114 3.47 6.50 -10.19
N PHE A 115 2.78 7.03 -9.19
CA PHE A 115 1.89 6.26 -8.33
C PHE A 115 0.82 7.15 -7.69
N LYS A 116 -0.16 6.47 -7.09
CA LYS A 116 -1.05 7.01 -6.05
C LYS A 116 -1.01 6.08 -4.86
N ALA A 117 -1.05 6.64 -3.65
CA ALA A 117 -1.13 5.86 -2.43
C ALA A 117 -2.22 6.42 -1.52
N TYR A 118 -2.97 5.52 -0.91
CA TYR A 118 -4.07 5.86 -0.03
C TYR A 118 -4.35 4.73 0.96
N ASP A 119 -5.08 5.08 2.00
CA ASP A 119 -5.59 4.15 2.97
C ASP A 119 -7.12 4.17 2.96
N GLU A 120 -7.76 3.02 2.89
CA GLU A 120 -9.23 2.89 2.92
C GLU A 120 -9.79 3.11 4.32
N PHE A 121 -9.01 2.87 5.36
CA PHE A 121 -9.35 3.25 6.71
C PHE A 121 -9.44 4.79 6.82
N ALA A 122 -10.34 5.31 7.64
CA ALA A 122 -10.55 6.75 7.79
C ALA A 122 -10.89 7.51 6.49
N LYS A 123 -11.68 6.90 5.58
CA LYS A 123 -12.27 7.51 4.37
C LYS A 123 -11.27 7.90 3.29
N GLY A 124 -10.26 7.09 3.08
CA GLY A 124 -9.35 7.27 1.94
C GLY A 124 -8.31 8.35 2.18
N THR A 125 -7.60 8.24 3.29
CA THR A 125 -6.49 9.16 3.61
C THR A 125 -5.43 9.10 2.52
N ASP A 126 -5.07 10.25 1.95
CA ASP A 126 -3.98 10.38 0.98
C ASP A 126 -2.63 10.10 1.68
N LEU A 127 -1.88 9.16 1.13
CA LEU A 127 -0.55 8.75 1.61
C LEU A 127 0.56 8.99 0.58
N ASN A 128 0.30 9.76 -0.46
CA ASN A 128 1.26 10.01 -1.54
C ASN A 128 2.62 10.51 -1.03
N ASP A 129 2.62 11.38 -0.04
CA ASP A 129 3.86 11.96 0.53
C ASP A 129 4.59 10.98 1.47
N ARG A 130 4.01 9.82 1.78
CA ARG A 130 4.61 8.78 2.62
C ARG A 130 5.25 7.65 1.83
N VAL A 131 5.03 7.60 0.52
CA VAL A 131 5.65 6.59 -0.33
C VAL A 131 7.14 6.83 -0.38
N ILE A 132 7.90 5.79 -0.08
CA ILE A 132 9.35 5.78 -0.21
C ILE A 132 9.78 4.76 -1.27
N ILE A 133 10.92 5.01 -1.89
CA ILE A 133 11.61 3.99 -2.68
C ILE A 133 12.47 3.20 -1.71
N LYS A 134 12.01 2.00 -1.37
CA LYS A 134 12.69 1.09 -0.46
C LYS A 134 13.97 0.52 -1.07
N ASP A 135 13.91 0.20 -2.36
CA ASP A 135 15.04 -0.37 -3.10
C ASP A 135 14.96 0.08 -4.57
N TRP A 136 16.06 0.56 -5.08
CA TRP A 136 16.23 0.90 -6.50
C TRP A 136 16.61 -0.30 -7.37
N GLY A 137 16.89 -1.47 -6.78
CA GLY A 137 17.31 -2.67 -7.50
C GLY A 137 18.61 -2.50 -8.29
N GLY A 138 19.50 -1.63 -7.81
CA GLY A 138 20.75 -1.27 -8.49
C GLY A 138 20.61 -0.18 -9.57
N PHE A 139 19.41 0.33 -9.82
CA PHE A 139 19.18 1.45 -10.75
C PHE A 139 19.65 2.78 -10.14
N ASN A 140 20.43 3.55 -10.90
CA ASN A 140 20.80 4.92 -10.53
C ASN A 140 19.78 5.90 -11.13
N PRO A 141 18.90 6.51 -10.34
CA PRO A 141 17.85 7.40 -10.84
C PRO A 141 18.34 8.82 -11.11
N ASP A 142 19.51 9.19 -10.59
CA ASP A 142 20.03 10.56 -10.69
C ASP A 142 20.90 10.75 -11.93
N ASP A 143 21.49 9.65 -12.42
CA ASP A 143 22.28 9.65 -13.66
C ASP A 143 22.03 8.35 -14.44
N ILE A 144 21.14 8.41 -15.40
CA ILE A 144 20.77 7.25 -16.20
C ILE A 144 21.97 6.65 -16.95
N THR A 145 22.98 7.46 -17.29
CA THR A 145 24.15 7.02 -18.06
C THR A 145 25.09 6.10 -17.28
N GLN A 146 24.94 6.06 -15.96
CA GLN A 146 25.68 5.16 -15.09
C GLN A 146 25.04 3.78 -14.95
N ASN A 147 23.89 3.57 -15.55
CA ASN A 147 23.25 2.27 -15.59
C ASN A 147 23.72 1.43 -16.77
N VAL A 148 23.53 0.11 -16.65
CA VAL A 148 23.79 -0.80 -17.77
C VAL A 148 22.59 -0.76 -18.73
N PHE A 149 22.83 -0.34 -19.95
CA PHE A 149 21.85 -0.38 -21.04
C PHE A 149 21.89 -1.76 -21.70
N ASP A 150 21.12 -2.68 -21.13
CA ASP A 150 20.92 -4.05 -21.62
C ASP A 150 19.45 -4.42 -21.47
N SER A 151 18.75 -4.56 -22.58
CA SER A 151 17.32 -4.85 -22.59
C SER A 151 16.97 -6.24 -22.00
N SER A 152 17.94 -7.12 -21.85
CA SER A 152 17.74 -8.44 -21.24
C SER A 152 17.71 -8.39 -19.70
N ILE A 153 18.20 -7.31 -19.08
CA ILE A 153 18.35 -7.18 -17.62
C ILE A 153 17.50 -6.01 -17.10
N PRO A 154 16.25 -6.27 -16.67
CA PRO A 154 15.44 -5.22 -16.07
C PRO A 154 15.89 -4.91 -14.64
N TYR A 155 15.85 -3.64 -14.28
CA TYR A 155 15.94 -3.19 -12.89
C TYR A 155 14.57 -3.33 -12.23
N THR A 156 14.54 -3.65 -10.94
CA THR A 156 13.30 -3.78 -10.16
C THR A 156 13.29 -2.77 -9.02
N ILE A 157 12.44 -1.77 -9.13
CA ILE A 157 12.28 -0.73 -8.12
C ILE A 157 11.17 -1.15 -7.16
N THR A 158 11.44 -1.11 -5.85
CA THR A 158 10.48 -1.44 -4.81
C THR A 158 10.01 -0.17 -4.12
N TYR A 159 8.71 0.06 -4.12
CA TYR A 159 8.02 1.13 -3.40
C TYR A 159 7.46 0.58 -2.10
N GLU A 160 7.43 1.40 -1.07
CA GLU A 160 6.82 1.07 0.22
C GLU A 160 6.02 2.26 0.74
N VAL A 161 4.88 1.96 1.39
CA VAL A 161 4.10 2.95 2.14
C VAL A 161 3.61 2.33 3.44
N SER A 162 3.56 3.15 4.49
CA SER A 162 2.96 2.77 5.77
C SER A 162 1.85 3.75 6.15
N ASP A 163 0.77 3.21 6.73
CA ASP A 163 -0.34 3.99 7.28
C ASP A 163 -0.05 4.51 8.71
N ASN A 164 -1.08 5.03 9.37
CA ASN A 164 -1.00 5.51 10.74
C ASN A 164 -1.00 4.38 11.78
N ALA A 165 -1.52 3.21 11.43
CA ALA A 165 -1.53 2.02 12.26
C ALA A 165 -0.25 1.19 12.12
N HIS A 166 0.68 1.60 11.26
CA HIS A 166 1.92 0.91 10.90
C HIS A 166 1.71 -0.36 10.05
N ASN A 167 0.57 -0.50 9.37
CA ASN A 167 0.46 -1.49 8.30
C ASN A 167 1.27 -1.00 7.10
N THR A 168 1.87 -1.94 6.37
CA THR A 168 2.82 -1.61 5.29
C THR A 168 2.48 -2.37 4.02
N THR A 169 2.58 -1.69 2.88
CA THR A 169 2.43 -2.28 1.56
C THR A 169 3.66 -2.02 0.71
N GLU A 170 4.08 -3.04 -0.02
CA GLU A 170 5.15 -2.96 -1.02
C GLU A 170 4.62 -3.30 -2.40
N VAL A 171 5.05 -2.53 -3.41
CA VAL A 171 4.82 -2.84 -4.83
C VAL A 171 6.10 -2.68 -5.63
N LYS A 172 6.18 -3.37 -6.78
CA LYS A 172 7.38 -3.39 -7.60
C LYS A 172 7.08 -2.91 -9.01
N ARG A 173 7.99 -2.10 -9.55
CA ARG A 173 7.99 -1.66 -10.95
C ARG A 173 9.27 -2.07 -11.64
N SER A 174 9.15 -2.58 -12.86
CA SER A 174 10.30 -2.89 -13.71
C SER A 174 10.73 -1.66 -14.50
N VAL A 175 12.05 -1.47 -14.63
CA VAL A 175 12.67 -0.48 -15.54
C VAL A 175 13.63 -1.21 -16.44
N ARG A 176 13.42 -1.06 -17.73
CA ARG A 176 14.28 -1.65 -18.75
C ARG A 176 15.00 -0.55 -19.54
N LEU A 177 16.29 -0.70 -19.67
CA LEU A 177 17.12 0.20 -20.46
C LEU A 177 17.56 -0.49 -21.77
N VAL A 178 17.25 0.15 -22.89
CA VAL A 178 17.59 -0.36 -24.23
C VAL A 178 18.79 0.40 -24.74
N GLY A 179 19.89 -0.31 -24.94
CA GLY A 179 21.14 0.25 -25.42
C GLY A 179 21.12 0.55 -26.90
N MET A 180 22.06 1.38 -27.31
CA MET A 180 22.23 1.77 -28.71
C MET A 180 22.57 0.58 -29.64
N TYR A 181 23.15 -0.47 -29.06
CA TYR A 181 23.56 -1.68 -29.76
C TYR A 181 22.56 -2.84 -29.62
N ASP A 182 21.50 -2.66 -28.83
CA ASP A 182 20.48 -3.69 -28.72
C ASP A 182 19.70 -3.82 -30.01
N THR A 183 19.43 -5.05 -30.38
CA THR A 183 18.55 -5.36 -31.51
C THR A 183 17.16 -5.61 -30.99
N VAL A 184 16.17 -4.86 -31.43
CA VAL A 184 14.76 -5.03 -31.07
C VAL A 184 13.92 -5.35 -32.30
N ALA A 185 12.90 -6.17 -32.10
CA ALA A 185 11.92 -6.43 -33.14
C ALA A 185 10.90 -5.29 -33.20
N LEU A 186 10.68 -4.77 -34.39
CA LEU A 186 9.63 -3.80 -34.67
C LEU A 186 8.43 -4.52 -35.29
N VAL A 187 7.25 -4.29 -34.74
CA VAL A 187 5.99 -4.79 -35.31
C VAL A 187 5.32 -3.62 -36.03
N ASN A 188 5.12 -3.78 -37.35
CA ASN A 188 4.58 -2.71 -38.21
C ASN A 188 5.35 -1.37 -38.05
N GLY A 189 6.69 -1.44 -37.96
CA GLY A 189 7.56 -0.27 -37.82
C GLY A 189 7.51 0.43 -36.46
N LYS A 190 6.84 -0.15 -35.49
CA LYS A 190 6.73 0.37 -34.09
C LYS A 190 7.34 -0.62 -33.12
N LEU A 191 7.89 -0.10 -32.02
CA LEU A 191 8.32 -0.94 -30.92
C LEU A 191 7.10 -1.63 -30.30
N PRO A 192 7.19 -2.95 -30.04
CA PRO A 192 6.11 -3.64 -29.36
C PRO A 192 5.93 -3.09 -27.95
N ASP A 193 4.69 -3.08 -27.47
CA ASP A 193 4.42 -2.85 -26.08
C ASP A 193 4.77 -4.12 -25.30
N TYR A 194 5.86 -4.09 -24.55
CA TYR A 194 6.29 -5.23 -23.73
C TYR A 194 5.31 -5.57 -22.59
N ALA A 195 4.45 -4.64 -22.21
CA ALA A 195 3.40 -4.88 -21.22
C ALA A 195 2.15 -5.55 -21.83
N GLY A 196 1.99 -5.53 -23.14
CA GLY A 196 0.87 -6.09 -23.86
C GLY A 196 1.31 -7.03 -24.99
N ARG A 197 0.54 -8.07 -25.23
CA ARG A 197 0.61 -8.78 -26.50
C ARG A 197 0.01 -7.86 -27.55
N SER A 198 0.80 -7.50 -28.56
CA SER A 198 0.23 -6.85 -29.74
C SER A 198 -0.60 -7.91 -30.49
N GLU A 199 -1.88 -7.98 -30.17
CA GLU A 199 -2.83 -8.70 -31.02
C GLU A 199 -3.08 -7.83 -32.24
N VAL A 200 -2.54 -8.23 -33.38
CA VAL A 200 -2.84 -7.60 -34.66
C VAL A 200 -3.81 -8.51 -35.38
N GLU A 201 -5.06 -8.10 -35.48
CA GLU A 201 -5.99 -8.69 -36.44
C GLU A 201 -5.59 -8.25 -37.83
N GLY A 202 -5.17 -9.18 -38.68
CA GLY A 202 -4.83 -8.93 -40.06
C GLY A 202 -4.00 -10.06 -40.67
N ASP A 203 -4.01 -10.14 -42.00
CA ASP A 203 -3.40 -11.26 -42.76
C ASP A 203 -1.89 -11.23 -42.79
N GLU A 204 -1.23 -10.08 -42.52
CA GLU A 204 0.21 -9.95 -42.54
C GLU A 204 0.74 -9.08 -41.38
N ILE A 205 1.74 -9.58 -40.67
CA ILE A 205 2.51 -8.82 -39.67
C ILE A 205 3.91 -8.59 -40.26
N ALA A 206 4.25 -7.34 -40.55
CA ALA A 206 5.61 -6.98 -40.92
C ALA A 206 6.48 -6.87 -39.69
N ILE A 207 7.45 -7.76 -39.55
CA ILE A 207 8.46 -7.72 -38.50
C ILE A 207 9.76 -7.27 -39.10
N SER A 208 10.34 -6.18 -38.59
CA SER A 208 11.67 -5.74 -38.93
C SER A 208 12.58 -5.73 -37.73
N LEU A 209 13.83 -6.09 -37.91
CA LEU A 209 14.86 -5.94 -36.88
C LEU A 209 15.61 -4.64 -37.17
N LYS A 210 15.79 -3.82 -36.17
CA LYS A 210 16.53 -2.57 -36.27
C LYS A 210 17.70 -2.58 -35.30
N ASN A 211 18.89 -2.34 -35.85
CA ASN A 211 20.07 -2.05 -35.05
C ASN A 211 20.17 -0.53 -34.86
N PHE A 212 20.15 -0.09 -33.63
CA PHE A 212 20.14 1.34 -33.28
C PHE A 212 21.52 2.01 -33.52
N SER A 213 22.60 1.23 -33.66
CA SER A 213 23.93 1.80 -33.82
C SER A 213 24.15 2.47 -35.17
N ASP A 214 23.49 1.99 -36.22
CA ASP A 214 23.72 2.47 -37.60
C ASP A 214 22.44 2.85 -38.35
N THR A 215 21.27 2.76 -37.67
CA THR A 215 19.96 2.98 -38.29
C THR A 215 19.62 2.05 -39.45
N SER A 216 20.45 1.04 -39.75
CA SER A 216 20.14 0.06 -40.79
C SER A 216 18.96 -0.83 -40.32
N THR A 217 18.13 -1.23 -41.27
CA THR A 217 17.04 -2.16 -41.05
C THR A 217 17.44 -3.49 -41.69
N ALA A 218 17.49 -4.54 -40.88
CA ALA A 218 17.62 -5.91 -41.41
C ALA A 218 16.20 -6.48 -41.61
N TYR A 219 15.97 -7.13 -42.76
CA TYR A 219 14.74 -7.80 -43.12
C TYR A 219 14.90 -9.31 -43.04
#